data_e2aea7a9d5766adf6f753492e5e905ba
#
_entry.id   e2aea7a9d5766adf6f753492e5e905ba
#
_cell.length_a   1.000
_cell.length_b   1.000
_cell.length_c   1.000
_cell.angle_alpha   90.00
_cell.angle_beta   90.00
_cell.angle_gamma   90.00
#
_symmetry.space_group_name_H-M   'P 1'
#
loop_
_entity.id
_entity.type
_entity.pdbx_description
1 polymer ?
#
loop_
_entity_poly.entity_id
_entity_poly.type
_entity_poly.pdbx_seq_one_letter_code
_entity_poly.pdbx_strand_id
1 'polypeptide(L)'
;LLIGLWIAEEYSFEHYHTNYRRIAQNLTIRHTPGGAGVWYSSAVPLEQELRTRYSDLFEKTTLVFGGEEHLVSVGDKKVSAAGLWAEKEFPVIFTFKMLSGSMTSMADPSTALISASLAKSLFGGANPVGKTFRYENKLDLTIGGVFEDLPMNTSYYGTKMVLPWDNKENGYHNTNTNWDDHNAQLYVLLADKVTAEQATARIKNLPTPHIKGWEEDAMLYPLDKFRLYGDFKDGIPVAGGIRYVRMFGIIGGFVLLLACINFMNLSTARSASRAKEVGIRKTVGSLKGQLITQFLSESLLLAALSFVLSLALVQAALPFFNSLSAKNMTLPWNQWLFWLLATGFIFLTGFLAGSYPAFYLSGFKPVRVLKGAFRAGPHAGLARQALVVVQFSVSLTLIIGTIVVYRQIQFTKDRPVGYQKDRLVSVDINTPQLRQHYNALRTELLQRRLVEDIAGSSMKVINFDYRNEVGWRGKRQDQAAVLFTNVNVTPDFGKTIGWRVVQGRDFDRAYATDTSATVINEAAASVIGFKNPIGETLRYDNRNWTVIGVVKNMVVNSPYDKVDPAIFL
;
A
#
# COMPACT_ATOMS: atom_id res chain seq x y z
N LEU A 1 -13.03 -10.48 15.89
CA LEU A 1 -12.24 -11.44 15.10
C LEU A 1 -11.81 -10.83 13.75
N LEU A 2 -12.71 -10.29 12.91
CA LEU A 2 -12.33 -9.71 11.59
C LEU A 2 -11.25 -8.63 11.71
N ILE A 3 -11.39 -7.71 12.66
CA ILE A 3 -10.37 -6.69 12.92
C ILE A 3 -9.03 -7.34 13.33
N GLY A 4 -9.08 -8.37 14.17
CA GLY A 4 -7.87 -9.10 14.59
C GLY A 4 -7.17 -9.81 13.43
N LEU A 5 -7.93 -10.43 12.53
CA LEU A 5 -7.40 -11.04 11.31
C LEU A 5 -6.76 -9.99 10.39
N TRP A 6 -7.43 -8.86 10.20
CA TRP A 6 -6.89 -7.77 9.39
C TRP A 6 -5.59 -7.21 9.98
N ILE A 7 -5.53 -7.00 11.30
CA ILE A 7 -4.31 -6.56 12.00
C ILE A 7 -3.19 -7.60 11.84
N ALA A 8 -3.50 -8.89 12.00
CA ALA A 8 -2.52 -9.96 11.82
C ALA A 8 -1.97 -9.99 10.39
N GLU A 9 -2.82 -9.77 9.38
CA GLU A 9 -2.41 -9.68 7.98
C GLU A 9 -1.50 -8.48 7.73
N GLU A 10 -1.77 -7.29 8.29
CA GLU A 10 -0.89 -6.13 8.17
C GLU A 10 0.50 -6.37 8.81
N TYR A 11 0.57 -7.09 9.93
CA TYR A 11 1.85 -7.46 10.55
C TYR A 11 2.56 -8.61 9.83
N SER A 12 1.85 -9.42 9.05
CA SER A 12 2.43 -10.54 8.30
C SER A 12 3.05 -10.12 6.96
N PHE A 13 2.99 -8.82 6.61
CA PHE A 13 3.51 -8.32 5.35
C PHE A 13 5.00 -8.62 5.22
N GLU A 14 5.43 -9.14 4.06
CA GLU A 14 6.77 -9.65 3.73
C GLU A 14 7.21 -10.93 4.48
N HIS A 15 6.43 -11.48 5.40
CA HIS A 15 6.82 -12.70 6.13
C HIS A 15 6.82 -13.98 5.25
N TYR A 16 6.34 -13.89 4.02
CA TYR A 16 6.51 -14.94 3.00
C TYR A 16 7.99 -15.23 2.72
N HIS A 17 8.81 -14.18 2.69
CA HIS A 17 10.24 -14.28 2.42
C HIS A 17 11.00 -14.71 3.67
N THR A 18 11.77 -15.80 3.61
CA THR A 18 12.49 -16.31 4.79
C THR A 18 13.52 -15.31 5.33
N ASN A 19 14.05 -14.46 4.45
CA ASN A 19 15.07 -13.46 4.79
C ASN A 19 14.48 -12.08 5.13
N TYR A 20 13.15 -11.92 5.27
CA TYR A 20 12.47 -10.61 5.36
C TYR A 20 13.07 -9.63 6.39
N ARG A 21 13.65 -10.14 7.49
CA ARG A 21 14.30 -9.31 8.53
C ARG A 21 15.67 -8.78 8.15
N ARG A 22 16.31 -9.41 7.14
CA ARG A 22 17.65 -9.05 6.66
C ARG A 22 17.60 -8.32 5.31
N ILE A 23 16.44 -8.25 4.68
CA ILE A 23 16.25 -7.50 3.45
C ILE A 23 16.04 -6.04 3.80
N ALA A 24 16.80 -5.16 3.14
CA ALA A 24 16.58 -3.72 3.22
C ALA A 24 16.59 -3.10 1.81
N GLN A 25 15.77 -2.08 1.60
CA GLN A 25 15.80 -1.25 0.41
C GLN A 25 16.67 -0.02 0.65
N ASN A 26 17.50 0.34 -0.32
CA ASN A 26 18.15 1.64 -0.30
C ASN A 26 17.15 2.73 -0.70
N LEU A 27 17.04 3.73 0.15
CA LEU A 27 16.30 4.96 -0.09
C LEU A 27 17.31 6.09 -0.32
N THR A 28 17.05 6.91 -1.30
CA THR A 28 17.86 8.11 -1.58
C THR A 28 17.23 9.30 -0.87
N ILE A 29 17.99 9.94 0.01
CA ILE A 29 17.58 11.15 0.72
C ILE A 29 18.27 12.33 0.06
N ARG A 30 17.50 13.21 -0.59
CA ARG A 30 18.01 14.42 -1.21
C ARG A 30 17.77 15.61 -0.30
N HIS A 31 18.83 16.31 0.07
CA HIS A 31 18.78 17.50 0.89
C HIS A 31 18.53 18.73 0.03
N THR A 32 17.52 19.51 0.41
CA THR A 32 17.13 20.74 -0.28
C THR A 32 16.92 21.86 0.73
N PRO A 33 17.01 23.14 0.33
CA PRO A 33 16.72 24.25 1.24
C PRO A 33 15.32 24.21 1.87
N GLY A 34 14.37 23.48 1.24
CA GLY A 34 12.99 23.32 1.72
C GLY A 34 12.74 22.10 2.59
N GLY A 35 13.78 21.30 2.90
CA GLY A 35 13.68 20.04 3.65
C GLY A 35 14.31 18.88 2.90
N ALA A 36 14.26 17.68 3.48
CA ALA A 36 14.79 16.47 2.85
C ALA A 36 13.68 15.65 2.20
N GLY A 37 13.81 15.39 0.90
CA GLY A 37 12.95 14.45 0.16
C GLY A 37 13.48 13.02 0.22
N VAL A 38 12.60 12.02 0.17
CA VAL A 38 12.96 10.61 0.12
C VAL A 38 12.48 9.99 -1.18
N TRP A 39 13.39 9.35 -1.92
CA TRP A 39 13.10 8.59 -3.12
C TRP A 39 13.32 7.10 -2.87
N TYR A 40 12.46 6.28 -3.46
CA TYR A 40 12.50 4.82 -3.35
C TYR A 40 13.39 4.18 -4.43
N SER A 41 13.98 5.00 -5.28
CA SER A 41 14.90 4.59 -6.34
C SER A 41 16.33 5.07 -6.04
N SER A 42 17.29 4.40 -6.65
CA SER A 42 18.72 4.59 -6.46
C SER A 42 19.42 4.70 -7.81
N ALA A 43 20.59 5.33 -7.80
CA ALA A 43 21.49 5.29 -8.95
C ALA A 43 22.07 3.88 -9.14
N VAL A 44 22.10 3.40 -10.38
CA VAL A 44 22.61 2.06 -10.71
C VAL A 44 24.05 1.82 -10.23
N PRO A 45 25.01 2.78 -10.36
CA PRO A 45 26.39 2.59 -9.90
C PRO A 45 26.53 2.33 -8.40
N LEU A 46 25.57 2.77 -7.58
CA LEU A 46 25.61 2.55 -6.14
C LEU A 46 25.66 1.06 -5.80
N GLU A 47 24.92 0.22 -6.52
CA GLU A 47 24.90 -1.22 -6.30
C GLU A 47 26.31 -1.84 -6.44
N GLN A 48 27.03 -1.47 -7.49
CA GLN A 48 28.39 -1.97 -7.74
C GLN A 48 29.35 -1.52 -6.63
N GLU A 49 29.24 -0.29 -6.14
CA GLU A 49 30.03 0.20 -5.01
C GLU A 49 29.74 -0.61 -3.75
N LEU A 50 28.46 -0.88 -3.43
CA LEU A 50 28.09 -1.69 -2.27
C LEU A 50 28.64 -3.11 -2.39
N ARG A 51 28.53 -3.74 -3.54
CA ARG A 51 28.99 -5.12 -3.79
C ARG A 51 30.49 -5.25 -3.67
N THR A 52 31.25 -4.26 -4.13
CA THR A 52 32.72 -4.37 -4.22
C THR A 52 33.41 -3.87 -2.96
N ARG A 53 32.97 -2.75 -2.38
CA ARG A 53 33.68 -2.10 -1.24
C ARG A 53 33.09 -2.41 0.11
N TYR A 54 31.84 -2.91 0.19
CA TYR A 54 31.13 -3.14 1.44
C TYR A 54 30.61 -4.58 1.54
N SER A 55 31.33 -5.53 0.95
CA SER A 55 30.98 -6.96 0.98
C SER A 55 30.94 -7.56 2.39
N ASP A 56 31.50 -6.88 3.38
CA ASP A 56 31.41 -7.22 4.80
C ASP A 56 30.03 -6.88 5.42
N LEU A 57 29.29 -5.96 4.81
CA LEU A 57 27.96 -5.56 5.26
C LEU A 57 26.84 -6.33 4.55
N PHE A 58 27.07 -6.77 3.31
CA PHE A 58 26.05 -7.32 2.45
C PHE A 58 26.40 -8.71 1.96
N GLU A 59 25.50 -9.65 2.17
CA GLU A 59 25.62 -10.99 1.59
C GLU A 59 25.31 -10.96 0.09
N LYS A 60 24.29 -10.18 -0.30
CA LYS A 60 23.87 -9.98 -1.69
C LYS A 60 23.26 -8.59 -1.86
N THR A 61 23.38 -8.09 -3.09
CA THR A 61 22.71 -6.86 -3.55
C THR A 61 21.96 -7.16 -4.83
N THR A 62 20.92 -6.38 -5.16
CA THR A 62 20.17 -6.52 -6.41
C THR A 62 19.50 -5.23 -6.81
N LEU A 63 19.56 -4.95 -8.11
CA LEU A 63 18.77 -3.92 -8.77
C LEU A 63 17.48 -4.52 -9.32
N VAL A 64 16.40 -3.73 -9.24
CA VAL A 64 15.08 -4.08 -9.76
C VAL A 64 14.45 -2.85 -10.41
N PHE A 65 13.84 -3.06 -11.57
CA PHE A 65 13.07 -2.02 -12.28
C PHE A 65 11.84 -2.62 -12.95
N GLY A 66 10.73 -1.88 -13.03
CA GLY A 66 9.51 -2.29 -13.72
C GLY A 66 8.38 -2.63 -12.77
N GLY A 67 7.53 -3.54 -13.17
CA GLY A 67 6.29 -3.92 -12.51
C GLY A 67 5.07 -3.62 -13.36
N GLU A 68 5.27 -3.02 -14.54
CA GLU A 68 4.22 -2.70 -15.49
C GLU A 68 3.72 -3.94 -16.22
N GLU A 69 2.54 -3.81 -16.82
CA GLU A 69 1.93 -4.83 -17.65
C GLU A 69 2.55 -4.84 -19.05
N HIS A 70 3.02 -6.01 -19.49
CA HIS A 70 3.63 -6.24 -20.80
C HIS A 70 2.89 -7.30 -21.57
N LEU A 71 2.90 -7.20 -22.89
CA LEU A 71 2.36 -8.23 -23.78
C LEU A 71 3.32 -9.43 -23.87
N VAL A 72 2.81 -10.60 -23.52
CA VAL A 72 3.52 -11.87 -23.62
C VAL A 72 2.78 -12.81 -24.54
N SER A 73 3.49 -13.49 -25.45
CA SER A 73 2.84 -14.39 -26.41
C SER A 73 3.60 -15.70 -26.64
N VAL A 74 2.83 -16.75 -26.92
CA VAL A 74 3.31 -18.07 -27.34
C VAL A 74 2.38 -18.59 -28.44
N GLY A 75 2.86 -18.66 -29.68
CA GLY A 75 2.00 -18.92 -30.84
C GLY A 75 0.91 -17.85 -30.95
N ASP A 76 -0.35 -18.26 -31.04
CA ASP A 76 -1.51 -17.36 -31.14
C ASP A 76 -2.02 -16.83 -29.77
N LYS A 77 -1.54 -17.41 -28.67
CA LYS A 77 -1.93 -16.96 -27.33
C LYS A 77 -1.20 -15.68 -26.97
N LYS A 78 -1.97 -14.67 -26.53
CA LYS A 78 -1.46 -13.37 -26.09
C LYS A 78 -2.05 -13.07 -24.72
N VAL A 79 -1.20 -12.67 -23.76
CA VAL A 79 -1.57 -12.38 -22.37
C VAL A 79 -0.86 -11.11 -21.94
N SER A 80 -1.54 -10.23 -21.22
CA SER A 80 -0.91 -9.14 -20.48
C SER A 80 -0.44 -9.66 -19.13
N ALA A 81 0.80 -9.37 -18.77
CA ALA A 81 1.42 -9.86 -17.55
C ALA A 81 2.39 -8.85 -16.95
N ALA A 82 2.28 -8.59 -15.65
CA ALA A 82 3.22 -7.72 -14.95
C ALA A 82 4.61 -8.36 -14.88
N GLY A 83 5.63 -7.59 -15.32
CA GLY A 83 7.01 -8.03 -15.36
C GLY A 83 7.96 -7.02 -14.77
N LEU A 84 9.08 -7.49 -14.24
CA LEU A 84 10.15 -6.63 -13.76
C LEU A 84 11.51 -7.13 -14.28
N TRP A 85 12.42 -6.20 -14.54
CA TRP A 85 13.82 -6.45 -14.81
C TRP A 85 14.56 -6.52 -13.48
N ALA A 86 15.30 -7.60 -13.25
CA ALA A 86 16.05 -7.76 -12.01
C ALA A 86 17.35 -8.53 -12.23
N GLU A 87 18.32 -8.27 -11.38
CA GLU A 87 19.53 -9.06 -11.34
C GLU A 87 19.25 -10.49 -10.82
N LYS A 88 20.13 -11.41 -11.14
CA LYS A 88 20.02 -12.85 -10.79
C LYS A 88 19.90 -13.11 -9.29
N GLU A 89 20.35 -12.19 -8.43
CA GLU A 89 20.25 -12.27 -6.99
C GLU A 89 18.85 -11.97 -6.45
N PHE A 90 18.00 -11.30 -7.20
CA PHE A 90 16.66 -10.90 -6.80
C PHE A 90 15.81 -12.07 -6.29
N PRO A 91 15.57 -13.14 -7.08
CA PRO A 91 14.74 -14.26 -6.61
C PRO A 91 15.39 -15.01 -5.41
N VAL A 92 16.70 -14.90 -5.24
CA VAL A 92 17.41 -15.49 -4.10
C VAL A 92 17.20 -14.64 -2.84
N ILE A 93 17.37 -13.32 -2.92
CA ILE A 93 17.14 -12.39 -1.80
C ILE A 93 15.70 -12.51 -1.31
N PHE A 94 14.74 -12.48 -2.23
CA PHE A 94 13.30 -12.60 -1.96
C PHE A 94 12.82 -14.04 -1.82
N THR A 95 13.72 -15.02 -1.78
CA THR A 95 13.44 -16.43 -1.50
C THR A 95 12.26 -17.00 -2.30
N PHE A 96 12.26 -16.80 -3.62
CA PHE A 96 11.20 -17.29 -4.50
C PHE A 96 11.10 -18.81 -4.41
N LYS A 97 9.90 -19.34 -4.24
CA LYS A 97 9.66 -20.77 -4.21
C LYS A 97 9.51 -21.31 -5.63
N MET A 98 10.53 -22.02 -6.10
CA MET A 98 10.51 -22.62 -7.43
C MET A 98 9.66 -23.88 -7.46
N LEU A 99 8.78 -23.98 -8.45
CA LEU A 99 7.99 -25.19 -8.76
C LEU A 99 8.68 -26.07 -9.79
N SER A 100 9.43 -25.47 -10.73
CA SER A 100 10.25 -26.17 -11.73
C SER A 100 11.36 -25.26 -12.24
N GLY A 101 12.42 -25.85 -12.80
CA GLY A 101 13.59 -25.12 -13.26
C GLY A 101 14.47 -24.58 -12.13
N SER A 102 15.23 -23.51 -12.36
CA SER A 102 16.17 -22.94 -11.40
C SER A 102 16.20 -21.42 -11.42
N MET A 103 16.37 -20.78 -10.24
CA MET A 103 16.64 -19.33 -10.12
C MET A 103 17.95 -18.94 -10.81
N THR A 104 18.96 -19.83 -10.81
CA THR A 104 20.27 -19.56 -11.38
C THR A 104 20.25 -19.41 -12.90
N SER A 105 19.16 -19.82 -13.56
CA SER A 105 18.97 -19.63 -15.01
C SER A 105 18.97 -18.15 -15.43
N MET A 106 18.64 -17.22 -14.52
CA MET A 106 18.71 -15.77 -14.76
C MET A 106 20.13 -15.23 -14.95
N ALA A 107 21.16 -16.04 -14.78
CA ALA A 107 22.54 -15.67 -15.16
C ALA A 107 22.71 -15.56 -16.68
N ASP A 108 21.81 -16.17 -17.47
CA ASP A 108 21.74 -16.02 -18.92
C ASP A 108 20.78 -14.86 -19.26
N PRO A 109 21.28 -13.80 -19.94
CA PRO A 109 20.46 -12.64 -20.34
C PRO A 109 19.29 -12.95 -21.26
N SER A 110 19.22 -14.14 -21.84
CA SER A 110 18.10 -14.61 -22.67
C SER A 110 17.05 -15.42 -21.91
N THR A 111 17.21 -15.58 -20.58
CA THR A 111 16.39 -16.47 -19.77
C THR A 111 15.59 -15.70 -18.72
N ALA A 112 14.29 -15.99 -18.64
CA ALA A 112 13.37 -15.37 -17.68
C ALA A 112 12.73 -16.41 -16.74
N LEU A 113 12.26 -15.96 -15.57
CA LEU A 113 11.40 -16.73 -14.68
C LEU A 113 9.95 -16.28 -14.85
N ILE A 114 9.01 -17.23 -14.78
CA ILE A 114 7.58 -16.92 -14.87
C ILE A 114 6.82 -17.51 -13.68
N SER A 115 5.70 -16.88 -13.31
CA SER A 115 4.83 -17.41 -12.25
C SER A 115 4.02 -18.62 -12.72
N ALA A 116 3.53 -19.41 -11.75
CA ALA A 116 2.69 -20.58 -12.03
C ALA A 116 1.41 -20.21 -12.80
N SER A 117 0.78 -19.09 -12.46
CA SER A 117 -0.41 -18.62 -13.16
C SER A 117 -0.13 -18.22 -14.61
N LEU A 118 0.99 -17.53 -14.88
CA LEU A 118 1.39 -17.19 -16.24
C LEU A 118 1.77 -18.44 -17.05
N ALA A 119 2.53 -19.36 -16.44
CA ALA A 119 2.84 -20.65 -17.05
C ALA A 119 1.57 -21.40 -17.47
N LYS A 120 0.58 -21.47 -16.58
CA LYS A 120 -0.72 -22.09 -16.88
C LYS A 120 -1.47 -21.39 -18.01
N SER A 121 -1.46 -20.07 -18.05
CA SER A 121 -2.14 -19.28 -19.10
C SER A 121 -1.52 -19.49 -20.47
N LEU A 122 -0.21 -19.54 -20.57
CA LEU A 122 0.50 -19.67 -21.84
C LEU A 122 0.57 -21.13 -22.34
N PHE A 123 0.87 -22.08 -21.44
CA PHE A 123 1.20 -23.47 -21.79
C PHE A 123 0.17 -24.50 -21.32
N GLY A 124 -0.86 -24.08 -20.56
CA GLY A 124 -1.83 -25.02 -19.97
C GLY A 124 -1.17 -25.95 -18.95
N GLY A 125 -1.25 -27.25 -19.19
CA GLY A 125 -0.62 -28.27 -18.32
C GLY A 125 0.78 -28.74 -18.77
N ALA A 126 1.31 -28.22 -19.88
CA ALA A 126 2.62 -28.63 -20.40
C ALA A 126 3.77 -27.96 -19.62
N ASN A 127 4.87 -28.69 -19.41
CA ASN A 127 6.08 -28.12 -18.80
C ASN A 127 6.60 -26.94 -19.64
N PRO A 128 6.71 -25.72 -19.10
CA PRO A 128 7.16 -24.55 -19.83
C PRO A 128 8.68 -24.39 -19.82
N VAL A 129 9.41 -25.03 -18.91
CA VAL A 129 10.88 -24.86 -18.77
C VAL A 129 11.58 -25.28 -20.06
N GLY A 130 12.50 -24.42 -20.53
CA GLY A 130 13.21 -24.58 -21.80
C GLY A 130 12.42 -24.14 -23.03
N LYS A 131 11.14 -23.78 -22.91
CA LYS A 131 10.36 -23.21 -24.02
C LYS A 131 10.54 -21.70 -24.09
N THR A 132 10.26 -21.15 -25.27
CA THR A 132 10.39 -19.72 -25.56
C THR A 132 9.03 -19.04 -25.52
N PHE A 133 8.99 -17.83 -25.01
CA PHE A 133 7.88 -16.89 -25.15
C PHE A 133 8.37 -15.58 -25.76
N ARG A 134 7.48 -14.85 -26.41
CA ARG A 134 7.80 -13.56 -27.01
C ARG A 134 7.27 -12.42 -26.13
N TYR A 135 8.19 -11.54 -25.73
CA TYR A 135 7.94 -10.33 -24.94
C TYR A 135 7.76 -9.13 -25.88
N GLU A 136 6.67 -8.38 -25.72
CA GLU A 136 6.28 -7.18 -26.49
C GLU A 136 6.36 -7.33 -28.03
N ASN A 137 6.12 -8.53 -28.55
CA ASN A 137 6.29 -8.88 -29.96
C ASN A 137 7.72 -8.64 -30.51
N LYS A 138 8.71 -8.46 -29.64
CA LYS A 138 10.05 -8.01 -30.01
C LYS A 138 11.14 -8.96 -29.56
N LEU A 139 11.11 -9.41 -28.31
CA LEU A 139 12.16 -10.18 -27.67
C LEU A 139 11.70 -11.60 -27.39
N ASP A 140 12.46 -12.58 -27.86
CA ASP A 140 12.23 -13.99 -27.54
C ASP A 140 13.08 -14.37 -26.31
N LEU A 141 12.42 -14.84 -25.25
CA LEU A 141 13.05 -15.25 -24.00
C LEU A 141 12.73 -16.72 -23.69
N THR A 142 13.72 -17.43 -23.18
CA THR A 142 13.59 -18.81 -22.73
C THR A 142 13.13 -18.85 -21.28
N ILE A 143 12.23 -19.75 -20.94
CA ILE A 143 11.76 -19.95 -19.57
C ILE A 143 12.77 -20.83 -18.83
N GLY A 144 13.49 -20.24 -17.88
CA GLY A 144 14.47 -20.93 -17.05
C GLY A 144 13.87 -21.58 -15.80
N GLY A 145 12.70 -21.11 -15.39
CA GLY A 145 12.00 -21.68 -14.24
C GLY A 145 10.62 -21.09 -14.02
N VAL A 146 9.84 -21.81 -13.22
CA VAL A 146 8.49 -21.41 -12.77
C VAL A 146 8.50 -21.26 -11.27
N PHE A 147 8.05 -20.10 -10.78
CA PHE A 147 7.91 -19.82 -9.36
C PHE A 147 6.44 -19.81 -8.91
N GLU A 148 6.20 -20.06 -7.63
CA GLU A 148 4.89 -19.94 -6.99
C GLU A 148 4.38 -18.49 -7.07
N ASP A 149 3.10 -18.28 -7.39
CA ASP A 149 2.53 -16.93 -7.39
C ASP A 149 2.72 -16.27 -6.02
N LEU A 150 3.27 -15.05 -6.01
CA LEU A 150 3.55 -14.33 -4.78
C LEU A 150 2.24 -13.94 -4.08
N PRO A 151 2.13 -14.11 -2.76
CA PRO A 151 0.92 -13.79 -2.01
C PRO A 151 0.70 -12.28 -1.88
N MET A 152 -0.55 -11.88 -1.61
CA MET A 152 -0.97 -10.47 -1.55
C MET A 152 -0.29 -9.65 -0.45
N ASN A 153 0.29 -10.29 0.55
CA ASN A 153 1.02 -9.66 1.63
C ASN A 153 2.53 -9.54 1.36
N THR A 154 2.90 -9.35 0.10
CA THR A 154 4.26 -9.03 -0.33
C THR A 154 4.27 -7.81 -1.25
N SER A 155 5.37 -7.05 -1.28
CA SER A 155 5.56 -5.87 -2.15
C SER A 155 5.52 -6.22 -3.64
N TYR A 156 5.90 -7.44 -3.98
CA TYR A 156 5.94 -7.93 -5.36
C TYR A 156 4.73 -8.79 -5.74
N TYR A 157 3.63 -8.68 -4.96
CA TYR A 157 2.36 -9.29 -5.36
C TYR A 157 1.98 -8.86 -6.79
N GLY A 158 1.51 -9.82 -7.56
CA GLY A 158 1.12 -9.57 -8.95
C GLY A 158 2.23 -9.73 -9.99
N THR A 159 3.50 -9.78 -9.57
CA THR A 159 4.61 -10.09 -10.48
C THR A 159 4.40 -11.45 -11.14
N LYS A 160 4.34 -11.46 -12.46
CA LYS A 160 4.12 -12.68 -13.26
C LYS A 160 5.37 -13.15 -13.97
N MET A 161 6.35 -12.27 -14.19
CA MET A 161 7.62 -12.61 -14.80
C MET A 161 8.75 -11.77 -14.23
N VAL A 162 9.93 -12.37 -14.16
CA VAL A 162 11.19 -11.71 -13.82
C VAL A 162 12.12 -11.85 -15.00
N LEU A 163 12.49 -10.71 -15.56
CA LEU A 163 13.34 -10.57 -16.75
C LEU A 163 14.79 -10.30 -16.31
N PRO A 164 15.78 -10.82 -17.03
CA PRO A 164 17.18 -10.66 -16.65
C PRO A 164 17.65 -9.22 -16.83
N TRP A 165 18.24 -8.62 -15.80
CA TRP A 165 18.77 -7.25 -15.81
C TRP A 165 19.74 -6.99 -16.96
N ASP A 166 20.62 -7.95 -17.24
CA ASP A 166 21.68 -7.83 -18.24
C ASP A 166 21.20 -8.00 -19.69
N ASN A 167 19.89 -8.08 -19.91
CA ASN A 167 19.36 -8.13 -21.28
C ASN A 167 19.47 -6.76 -21.94
N LYS A 168 19.85 -6.73 -23.23
CA LYS A 168 20.04 -5.50 -24.03
C LYS A 168 18.78 -4.65 -24.20
N GLU A 169 17.60 -5.26 -24.06
CA GLU A 169 16.31 -4.57 -24.13
C GLU A 169 15.93 -3.89 -22.82
N ASN A 170 16.65 -4.17 -21.73
CA ASN A 170 16.55 -3.39 -20.51
C ASN A 170 17.19 -2.01 -20.74
N GLY A 171 16.36 -0.98 -20.90
CA GLY A 171 16.82 0.39 -21.18
C GLY A 171 17.76 0.97 -20.12
N TYR A 172 17.75 0.43 -18.90
CA TYR A 172 18.57 0.89 -17.78
C TYR A 172 19.89 0.13 -17.62
N HIS A 173 20.07 -0.99 -18.30
CA HIS A 173 21.36 -1.71 -18.30
C HIS A 173 22.53 -0.83 -18.79
N ASN A 174 22.27 0.10 -19.71
CA ASN A 174 23.30 0.97 -20.31
C ASN A 174 23.58 2.25 -19.50
N THR A 175 22.86 2.54 -18.42
CA THR A 175 23.01 3.75 -17.57
C THR A 175 23.90 3.51 -16.35
N ASN A 176 24.69 2.46 -16.36
CA ASN A 176 25.49 1.97 -15.22
C ASN A 176 26.57 2.93 -14.70
N THR A 177 26.79 4.07 -15.34
CA THR A 177 27.80 5.05 -14.94
C THR A 177 27.20 6.38 -14.46
N ASN A 178 25.89 6.56 -14.61
CA ASN A 178 25.24 7.83 -14.27
C ASN A 178 24.69 7.81 -12.83
N TRP A 179 25.30 8.59 -11.97
CA TRP A 179 24.88 8.78 -10.58
C TRP A 179 23.68 9.70 -10.42
N ASP A 180 23.38 10.53 -11.40
CA ASP A 180 22.23 11.45 -11.38
C ASP A 180 20.92 10.76 -11.77
N ASP A 181 20.99 9.52 -12.29
CA ASP A 181 19.84 8.76 -12.79
C ASP A 181 19.33 7.73 -11.76
N HIS A 182 18.21 8.04 -11.13
CA HIS A 182 17.61 7.24 -10.05
C HIS A 182 16.39 6.48 -10.56
N ASN A 183 16.59 5.46 -11.38
CA ASN A 183 15.50 4.72 -12.01
C ASN A 183 15.30 3.29 -11.46
N ALA A 184 16.27 2.75 -10.73
CA ALA A 184 16.19 1.39 -10.20
C ALA A 184 15.96 1.38 -8.68
N GLN A 185 15.24 0.39 -8.21
CA GLN A 185 15.19 0.06 -6.78
C GLN A 185 16.38 -0.82 -6.45
N LEU A 186 17.07 -0.50 -5.36
CA LEU A 186 18.23 -1.26 -4.88
C LEU A 186 17.87 -1.95 -3.57
N TYR A 187 17.95 -3.27 -3.57
CA TYR A 187 17.77 -4.09 -2.37
C TYR A 187 19.06 -4.78 -1.97
N VAL A 188 19.22 -4.97 -0.69
CA VAL A 188 20.36 -5.65 -0.09
C VAL A 188 19.89 -6.75 0.86
N LEU A 189 20.62 -7.84 0.89
CA LEU A 189 20.55 -8.84 1.96
C LEU A 189 21.71 -8.55 2.92
N LEU A 190 21.37 -8.07 4.11
CA LEU A 190 22.35 -7.75 5.14
C LEU A 190 23.11 -9.02 5.58
N ALA A 191 24.40 -8.90 5.84
CA ALA A 191 25.20 -9.94 6.43
C ALA A 191 24.69 -10.31 7.84
N ASP A 192 25.02 -11.49 8.31
CA ASP A 192 24.61 -11.92 9.66
C ASP A 192 25.07 -10.93 10.73
N LYS A 193 24.16 -10.59 11.64
CA LYS A 193 24.39 -9.63 12.75
C LYS A 193 24.61 -8.16 12.35
N VAL A 194 24.52 -7.82 11.08
CA VAL A 194 24.55 -6.42 10.62
C VAL A 194 23.13 -5.86 10.64
N THR A 195 22.95 -4.68 11.24
CA THR A 195 21.67 -3.97 11.19
C THR A 195 21.64 -2.95 10.06
N ALA A 196 20.43 -2.60 9.58
CA ALA A 196 20.27 -1.58 8.56
C ALA A 196 20.83 -0.22 9.00
N GLU A 197 20.71 0.11 10.29
CA GLU A 197 21.24 1.34 10.88
C GLU A 197 22.78 1.37 10.86
N GLN A 198 23.44 0.27 11.22
CA GLN A 198 24.90 0.14 11.16
C GLN A 198 25.41 0.25 9.73
N ALA A 199 24.75 -0.44 8.79
CA ALA A 199 25.12 -0.37 7.39
C ALA A 199 24.89 1.04 6.81
N THR A 200 23.74 1.67 7.12
CA THR A 200 23.45 3.06 6.71
C THR A 200 24.54 4.02 7.18
N ALA A 201 24.99 3.92 8.43
CA ALA A 201 26.04 4.81 8.97
C ALA A 201 27.35 4.76 8.16
N ARG A 202 27.66 3.61 7.54
CA ARG A 202 28.88 3.44 6.72
C ARG A 202 28.71 3.86 5.27
N ILE A 203 27.50 3.78 4.71
CA ILE A 203 27.26 4.07 3.29
C ILE A 203 26.60 5.42 3.03
N LYS A 204 26.13 6.10 4.08
CA LYS A 204 25.29 7.30 4.01
C LYS A 204 25.76 8.31 2.97
N ASN A 205 27.02 8.69 2.99
CA ASN A 205 27.58 9.76 2.16
C ASN A 205 28.14 9.26 0.82
N LEU A 206 27.93 8.00 0.44
CA LEU A 206 28.48 7.43 -0.81
C LEU A 206 28.03 8.17 -2.08
N PRO A 207 26.76 8.56 -2.23
CA PRO A 207 26.31 9.23 -3.46
C PRO A 207 26.88 10.65 -3.63
N THR A 208 27.00 11.40 -2.54
CA THR A 208 27.35 12.85 -2.55
C THR A 208 28.59 13.21 -3.38
N PRO A 209 29.73 12.48 -3.33
CA PRO A 209 30.92 12.83 -4.14
C PRO A 209 30.72 12.72 -5.65
N HIS A 210 29.72 11.97 -6.10
CA HIS A 210 29.44 11.68 -7.51
C HIS A 210 28.38 12.61 -8.11
N ILE A 211 27.66 13.35 -7.28
CA ILE A 211 26.53 14.19 -7.68
C ILE A 211 26.90 15.67 -7.60
N LYS A 212 26.48 16.43 -8.61
CA LYS A 212 26.73 17.88 -8.66
C LYS A 212 25.44 18.65 -8.44
N GLY A 213 25.47 19.62 -7.53
CA GLY A 213 24.37 20.58 -7.35
C GLY A 213 23.47 20.36 -6.14
N TRP A 214 23.51 19.15 -5.51
CA TRP A 214 22.80 18.84 -4.25
C TRP A 214 23.53 17.76 -3.46
N GLU A 215 23.15 17.61 -2.20
CA GLU A 215 23.64 16.54 -1.34
C GLU A 215 22.63 15.38 -1.30
N GLU A 216 23.13 14.17 -1.43
CA GLU A 216 22.33 12.95 -1.31
C GLU A 216 22.95 11.99 -0.30
N ASP A 217 22.07 11.42 0.52
CA ASP A 217 22.40 10.33 1.44
C ASP A 217 21.79 9.01 0.97
N ALA A 218 22.50 7.92 1.16
CA ALA A 218 21.98 6.57 1.06
C ALA A 218 21.46 6.10 2.42
N MET A 219 20.23 5.60 2.50
CA MET A 219 19.63 5.08 3.72
C MET A 219 19.05 3.69 3.46
N LEU A 220 19.51 2.69 4.18
CA LEU A 220 18.91 1.35 4.15
C LEU A 220 17.70 1.29 5.07
N TYR A 221 16.58 0.97 4.52
CA TYR A 221 15.34 0.85 5.27
C TYR A 221 14.86 -0.62 5.27
N PRO A 222 14.66 -1.24 6.46
CA PRO A 222 14.24 -2.63 6.55
C PRO A 222 12.90 -2.90 5.86
N LEU A 223 12.84 -3.96 5.05
CA LEU A 223 11.65 -4.30 4.27
C LEU A 223 10.44 -4.61 5.15
N ASP A 224 10.64 -5.27 6.29
CA ASP A 224 9.59 -5.60 7.25
C ASP A 224 8.93 -4.38 7.92
N LYS A 225 9.61 -3.23 7.91
CA LYS A 225 9.09 -1.97 8.45
C LYS A 225 8.33 -1.14 7.41
N PHE A 226 8.52 -1.42 6.12
CA PHE A 226 8.02 -0.57 5.03
C PHE A 226 6.51 -0.37 5.10
N ARG A 227 5.75 -1.46 5.20
CA ARG A 227 4.28 -1.42 5.21
C ARG A 227 3.70 -0.58 6.34
N LEU A 228 4.29 -0.66 7.52
CA LEU A 228 3.74 -0.03 8.73
C LEU A 228 4.38 1.33 9.05
N TYR A 229 5.64 1.53 8.67
CA TYR A 229 6.43 2.71 9.04
C TYR A 229 7.13 3.37 7.85
N GLY A 230 6.71 3.07 6.62
CA GLY A 230 7.36 3.56 5.38
C GLY A 230 6.94 4.96 4.93
N ASP A 231 6.27 5.75 5.76
CA ASP A 231 6.06 7.17 5.51
C ASP A 231 7.27 7.96 6.02
N PHE A 232 7.69 8.98 5.27
CA PHE A 232 8.84 9.81 5.62
C PHE A 232 8.47 11.28 5.63
N LYS A 233 9.06 12.02 6.56
CA LYS A 233 9.00 13.48 6.61
C LYS A 233 10.40 14.03 6.87
N ASP A 234 10.87 14.90 6.00
CA ASP A 234 12.21 15.48 6.09
C ASP A 234 13.33 14.41 6.24
N GLY A 235 13.23 13.31 5.49
CA GLY A 235 14.18 12.20 5.54
C GLY A 235 14.04 11.26 6.74
N ILE A 236 13.11 11.53 7.67
CA ILE A 236 12.92 10.76 8.91
C ILE A 236 11.67 9.89 8.78
N PRO A 237 11.75 8.57 9.12
CA PRO A 237 10.59 7.71 9.17
C PRO A 237 9.53 8.22 10.15
N VAL A 238 8.29 8.31 9.71
CA VAL A 238 7.13 8.66 10.55
C VAL A 238 6.12 7.52 10.55
N ALA A 239 5.13 7.61 11.44
CA ALA A 239 4.10 6.58 11.52
C ALA A 239 3.27 6.54 10.23
N GLY A 240 3.41 5.50 9.44
CA GLY A 240 2.64 5.18 8.24
C GLY A 240 1.40 4.33 8.54
N GLY A 241 1.30 3.17 7.92
CA GLY A 241 0.19 2.22 8.07
C GLY A 241 -0.12 1.79 9.50
N ILE A 242 0.87 1.85 10.42
CA ILE A 242 0.70 1.54 11.84
C ILE A 242 -0.38 2.42 12.51
N ARG A 243 -0.64 3.63 12.01
CA ARG A 243 -1.73 4.50 12.52
C ARG A 243 -3.08 3.83 12.35
N TYR A 244 -3.32 3.21 11.21
CA TYR A 244 -4.58 2.49 10.92
C TYR A 244 -4.68 1.22 11.76
N VAL A 245 -3.60 0.47 11.92
CA VAL A 245 -3.56 -0.73 12.77
C VAL A 245 -3.92 -0.38 14.22
N ARG A 246 -3.33 0.68 14.77
CA ARG A 246 -3.65 1.16 16.13
C ARG A 246 -5.09 1.64 16.24
N MET A 247 -5.58 2.40 15.26
CA MET A 247 -6.97 2.89 15.22
C MET A 247 -7.97 1.74 15.22
N PHE A 248 -7.80 0.76 14.33
CA PHE A 248 -8.68 -0.41 14.29
C PHE A 248 -8.56 -1.28 15.53
N GLY A 249 -7.37 -1.39 16.12
CA GLY A 249 -7.16 -2.07 17.40
C GLY A 249 -7.95 -1.41 18.53
N ILE A 250 -7.92 -0.08 18.64
CA ILE A 250 -8.69 0.69 19.62
C ILE A 250 -10.19 0.52 19.39
N ILE A 251 -10.65 0.61 18.14
CA ILE A 251 -12.08 0.39 17.79
C ILE A 251 -12.50 -1.02 18.18
N GLY A 252 -11.70 -2.04 17.86
CA GLY A 252 -11.96 -3.43 18.23
C GLY A 252 -12.04 -3.62 19.74
N GLY A 253 -11.16 -2.96 20.50
CA GLY A 253 -11.18 -2.94 21.97
C GLY A 253 -12.45 -2.29 22.51
N PHE A 254 -12.89 -1.17 21.97
CA PHE A 254 -14.14 -0.52 22.38
C PHE A 254 -15.37 -1.38 22.07
N VAL A 255 -15.44 -2.00 20.90
CA VAL A 255 -16.54 -2.90 20.54
C VAL A 255 -16.61 -4.08 21.52
N LEU A 256 -15.45 -4.68 21.87
CA LEU A 256 -15.38 -5.74 22.87
C LEU A 256 -15.83 -5.26 24.25
N LEU A 257 -15.36 -4.09 24.68
CA LEU A 257 -15.76 -3.48 25.94
C LEU A 257 -17.28 -3.26 26.01
N LEU A 258 -17.88 -2.73 24.93
CA LEU A 258 -19.33 -2.55 24.83
C LEU A 258 -20.08 -3.88 24.98
N ALA A 259 -19.59 -4.95 24.35
CA ALA A 259 -20.19 -6.28 24.48
C ALA A 259 -20.10 -6.80 25.92
N CYS A 260 -18.96 -6.63 26.59
CA CYS A 260 -18.78 -7.00 28.00
C CYS A 260 -19.70 -6.18 28.93
N ILE A 261 -19.79 -4.88 28.73
CA ILE A 261 -20.68 -4.00 29.52
C ILE A 261 -22.14 -4.42 29.33
N ASN A 262 -22.56 -4.68 28.09
CA ASN A 262 -23.92 -5.14 27.82
C ASN A 262 -24.24 -6.46 28.54
N PHE A 263 -23.31 -7.42 28.50
CA PHE A 263 -23.44 -8.68 29.22
C PHE A 263 -23.55 -8.44 30.76
N MET A 264 -22.68 -7.59 31.33
CA MET A 264 -22.72 -7.24 32.76
C MET A 264 -24.06 -6.61 33.15
N ASN A 265 -24.58 -5.70 32.33
CA ASN A 265 -25.85 -5.03 32.54
C ASN A 265 -27.02 -6.04 32.54
N LEU A 266 -27.07 -6.94 31.54
CA LEU A 266 -28.10 -7.97 31.44
C LEU A 266 -28.02 -8.97 32.59
N SER A 267 -26.83 -9.43 32.96
CA SER A 267 -26.61 -10.33 34.09
C SER A 267 -27.03 -9.71 35.42
N THR A 268 -26.72 -8.41 35.59
CA THR A 268 -27.10 -7.66 36.79
C THR A 268 -28.61 -7.36 36.85
N ALA A 269 -29.24 -7.08 35.69
CA ALA A 269 -30.69 -6.87 35.63
C ALA A 269 -31.48 -8.12 36.08
N ARG A 270 -30.98 -9.32 35.82
CA ARG A 270 -31.54 -10.59 36.30
C ARG A 270 -31.15 -10.92 37.74
N SER A 271 -30.42 -10.02 38.42
CA SER A 271 -29.89 -10.26 39.77
C SER A 271 -30.96 -10.50 40.82
N ALA A 272 -32.16 -9.94 40.69
CA ALA A 272 -33.26 -10.12 41.65
C ALA A 272 -33.75 -11.57 41.71
N SER A 273 -33.89 -12.25 40.56
CA SER A 273 -34.26 -13.66 40.50
C SER A 273 -33.09 -14.58 40.95
N ARG A 274 -31.86 -14.28 40.53
CA ARG A 274 -30.68 -15.02 40.97
C ARG A 274 -30.27 -14.78 42.41
N ALA A 275 -30.63 -13.62 43.01
CA ALA A 275 -30.39 -13.34 44.43
C ALA A 275 -31.09 -14.34 45.35
N LYS A 276 -32.34 -14.72 45.05
CA LYS A 276 -33.09 -15.74 45.81
C LYS A 276 -32.39 -17.10 45.76
N GLU A 277 -31.92 -17.52 44.59
CA GLU A 277 -31.15 -18.77 44.38
C GLU A 277 -29.83 -18.73 45.20
N VAL A 278 -29.04 -17.65 45.10
CA VAL A 278 -27.81 -17.47 45.85
C VAL A 278 -28.09 -17.45 47.37
N GLY A 279 -29.19 -16.81 47.80
CA GLY A 279 -29.63 -16.81 49.19
C GLY A 279 -29.87 -18.23 49.71
N ILE A 280 -30.65 -19.05 49.00
CA ILE A 280 -30.92 -20.43 49.33
C ILE A 280 -29.64 -21.28 49.39
N ARG A 281 -28.76 -21.18 48.37
CA ARG A 281 -27.49 -21.92 48.34
C ARG A 281 -26.58 -21.60 49.51
N LYS A 282 -26.50 -20.31 49.89
CA LYS A 282 -25.72 -19.90 51.06
C LYS A 282 -26.32 -20.38 52.39
N THR A 283 -27.64 -20.50 52.51
CA THR A 283 -28.27 -21.06 53.71
C THR A 283 -28.05 -22.56 53.85
N VAL A 284 -27.85 -23.27 52.72
CA VAL A 284 -27.50 -24.70 52.67
C VAL A 284 -25.97 -24.90 52.80
N GLY A 285 -25.15 -23.84 52.97
CA GLY A 285 -23.73 -23.93 53.29
C GLY A 285 -22.74 -23.61 52.15
N SER A 286 -23.20 -23.13 50.97
CA SER A 286 -22.29 -22.78 49.88
C SER A 286 -21.36 -21.60 50.24
N LEU A 287 -20.05 -21.79 49.99
CA LEU A 287 -19.03 -20.79 50.21
C LEU A 287 -19.08 -19.68 49.13
N LYS A 288 -18.68 -18.46 49.50
CA LYS A 288 -18.60 -17.32 48.55
C LYS A 288 -17.72 -17.64 47.33
N GLY A 289 -16.60 -18.32 47.53
CA GLY A 289 -15.68 -18.72 46.46
C GLY A 289 -16.33 -19.66 45.42
N GLN A 290 -17.13 -20.64 45.90
CA GLN A 290 -17.84 -21.57 45.03
C GLN A 290 -18.85 -20.86 44.12
N LEU A 291 -19.56 -19.85 44.63
CA LEU A 291 -20.48 -19.05 43.84
C LEU A 291 -19.76 -18.16 42.81
N ILE A 292 -18.61 -17.57 43.16
CA ILE A 292 -17.78 -16.82 42.23
C ILE A 292 -17.32 -17.71 41.08
N THR A 293 -16.76 -18.88 41.41
CA THR A 293 -16.30 -19.85 40.42
C THR A 293 -17.43 -20.29 39.49
N GLN A 294 -18.62 -20.53 40.04
CA GLN A 294 -19.79 -20.91 39.26
C GLN A 294 -20.18 -19.79 38.26
N PHE A 295 -20.30 -18.53 38.70
CA PHE A 295 -20.68 -17.42 37.83
C PHE A 295 -19.62 -17.14 36.76
N LEU A 296 -18.33 -17.28 37.12
CA LEU A 296 -17.24 -17.16 36.14
C LEU A 296 -17.25 -18.30 35.13
N SER A 297 -17.51 -19.56 35.55
CA SER A 297 -17.60 -20.68 34.62
C SER A 297 -18.80 -20.56 33.68
N GLU A 298 -19.97 -20.09 34.16
CA GLU A 298 -21.12 -19.76 33.29
C GLU A 298 -20.74 -18.70 32.22
N SER A 299 -20.03 -17.65 32.64
CA SER A 299 -19.61 -16.57 31.74
C SER A 299 -18.56 -17.05 30.74
N LEU A 300 -17.63 -17.90 31.15
CA LEU A 300 -16.63 -18.54 30.28
C LEU A 300 -17.30 -19.46 29.25
N LEU A 301 -18.28 -20.26 29.66
CA LEU A 301 -19.03 -21.11 28.76
C LEU A 301 -19.76 -20.28 27.68
N LEU A 302 -20.43 -19.20 28.09
CA LEU A 302 -21.10 -18.30 27.16
C LEU A 302 -20.11 -17.60 26.23
N ALA A 303 -18.95 -17.17 26.73
CA ALA A 303 -17.88 -16.61 25.90
C ALA A 303 -17.35 -17.62 24.87
N ALA A 304 -17.16 -18.89 25.28
CA ALA A 304 -16.73 -19.96 24.38
C ALA A 304 -17.78 -20.25 23.29
N LEU A 305 -19.05 -20.37 23.66
CA LEU A 305 -20.14 -20.57 22.68
C LEU A 305 -20.26 -19.38 21.71
N SER A 306 -20.14 -18.15 22.23
CA SER A 306 -20.13 -16.92 21.41
C SER A 306 -18.94 -16.89 20.48
N PHE A 307 -17.77 -17.36 20.92
CA PHE A 307 -16.59 -17.44 20.08
C PHE A 307 -16.78 -18.45 18.94
N VAL A 308 -17.33 -19.64 19.20
CA VAL A 308 -17.65 -20.63 18.16
C VAL A 308 -18.61 -20.04 17.13
N LEU A 309 -19.68 -19.38 17.59
CA LEU A 309 -20.63 -18.73 16.69
C LEU A 309 -19.94 -17.62 15.88
N SER A 310 -19.05 -16.85 16.50
CA SER A 310 -18.32 -15.80 15.81
C SER A 310 -17.36 -16.33 14.74
N LEU A 311 -16.77 -17.52 14.91
CA LEU A 311 -15.98 -18.19 13.87
C LEU A 311 -16.84 -18.51 12.64
N ALA A 312 -18.05 -19.05 12.84
CA ALA A 312 -18.98 -19.33 11.75
C ALA A 312 -19.39 -18.04 11.00
N LEU A 313 -19.72 -16.99 11.73
CA LEU A 313 -20.08 -15.68 11.14
C LEU A 313 -18.90 -15.05 10.40
N VAL A 314 -17.69 -15.13 10.93
CA VAL A 314 -16.48 -14.63 10.28
C VAL A 314 -16.21 -15.41 9.00
N GLN A 315 -16.30 -16.74 9.03
CA GLN A 315 -16.10 -17.58 7.83
C GLN A 315 -17.09 -17.20 6.71
N ALA A 316 -18.34 -16.92 7.06
CA ALA A 316 -19.35 -16.48 6.10
C ALA A 316 -19.10 -15.06 5.57
N ALA A 317 -18.57 -14.16 6.40
CA ALA A 317 -18.32 -12.76 6.04
C ALA A 317 -16.98 -12.53 5.30
N LEU A 318 -16.02 -13.46 5.42
CA LEU A 318 -14.67 -13.31 4.86
C LEU A 318 -14.64 -13.01 3.36
N PRO A 319 -15.43 -13.67 2.48
CA PRO A 319 -15.41 -13.37 1.05
C PRO A 319 -15.76 -11.91 0.75
N PHE A 320 -16.80 -11.39 1.40
CA PHE A 320 -17.20 -9.99 1.27
C PHE A 320 -16.15 -9.04 1.85
N PHE A 321 -15.60 -9.35 3.02
CA PHE A 321 -14.59 -8.53 3.67
C PHE A 321 -13.27 -8.51 2.88
N ASN A 322 -12.86 -9.63 2.31
CA ASN A 322 -11.68 -9.73 1.44
C ASN A 322 -11.85 -8.88 0.18
N SER A 323 -13.01 -8.93 -0.46
CA SER A 323 -13.32 -8.07 -1.62
C SER A 323 -13.26 -6.59 -1.25
N LEU A 324 -13.80 -6.19 -0.09
CA LEU A 324 -13.80 -4.79 0.38
C LEU A 324 -12.40 -4.30 0.74
N SER A 325 -11.58 -5.15 1.37
CA SER A 325 -10.24 -4.80 1.86
C SER A 325 -9.13 -5.04 0.83
N ALA A 326 -9.47 -5.58 -0.35
CA ALA A 326 -8.52 -6.05 -1.37
C ALA A 326 -7.45 -6.98 -0.76
N LYS A 327 -7.89 -7.96 0.06
CA LYS A 327 -7.03 -8.94 0.74
C LYS A 327 -7.53 -10.35 0.50
N ASN A 328 -6.71 -11.34 0.88
CA ASN A 328 -7.07 -12.76 0.79
C ASN A 328 -6.88 -13.46 2.16
N MET A 329 -7.55 -12.91 3.18
CA MET A 329 -7.49 -13.45 4.54
C MET A 329 -8.28 -14.74 4.67
N THR A 330 -7.71 -15.67 5.42
CA THR A 330 -8.35 -16.93 5.79
C THR A 330 -8.24 -17.15 7.29
N LEU A 331 -9.14 -17.97 7.86
CA LEU A 331 -9.00 -18.38 9.25
C LEU A 331 -7.82 -19.37 9.36
N PRO A 332 -6.86 -19.12 10.26
CA PRO A 332 -5.64 -19.93 10.36
C PRO A 332 -5.88 -21.21 11.19
N TRP A 333 -6.73 -22.11 10.68
CA TRP A 333 -7.16 -23.32 11.37
C TRP A 333 -6.00 -24.23 11.82
N ASN A 334 -4.92 -24.26 11.03
CA ASN A 334 -3.77 -25.16 11.26
C ASN A 334 -2.68 -24.52 12.14
N GLN A 335 -2.86 -23.27 12.61
CA GLN A 335 -1.84 -22.58 13.41
C GLN A 335 -2.17 -22.72 14.90
N TRP A 336 -1.28 -23.39 15.65
CA TRP A 336 -1.45 -23.57 17.10
C TRP A 336 -1.50 -22.24 17.87
N LEU A 337 -0.77 -21.22 17.42
CA LEU A 337 -0.74 -19.89 18.01
C LEU A 337 -2.12 -19.21 17.96
N PHE A 338 -2.85 -19.39 16.87
CA PHE A 338 -4.23 -18.91 16.74
C PHE A 338 -5.13 -19.46 17.86
N TRP A 339 -5.05 -20.77 18.11
CA TRP A 339 -5.86 -21.42 19.15
C TRP A 339 -5.44 -21.02 20.56
N LEU A 340 -4.13 -20.80 20.78
CA LEU A 340 -3.64 -20.27 22.05
C LEU A 340 -4.18 -18.86 22.32
N LEU A 341 -4.10 -17.96 21.32
CA LEU A 341 -4.63 -16.60 21.41
C LEU A 341 -6.16 -16.59 21.54
N ALA A 342 -6.86 -17.46 20.81
CA ALA A 342 -8.31 -17.64 20.90
C ALA A 342 -8.74 -18.07 22.31
N THR A 343 -8.03 -19.03 22.89
CA THR A 343 -8.26 -19.48 24.27
C THR A 343 -8.03 -18.34 25.26
N GLY A 344 -6.92 -17.65 25.15
CA GLY A 344 -6.63 -16.47 25.97
C GLY A 344 -7.70 -15.37 25.84
N PHE A 345 -8.20 -15.14 24.61
CA PHE A 345 -9.28 -14.18 24.37
C PHE A 345 -10.62 -14.61 25.01
N ILE A 346 -10.97 -15.91 24.96
CA ILE A 346 -12.16 -16.44 25.63
C ILE A 346 -12.06 -16.22 27.14
N PHE A 347 -10.89 -16.55 27.74
CA PHE A 347 -10.66 -16.34 29.16
C PHE A 347 -10.74 -14.87 29.54
N LEU A 348 -10.08 -14.00 28.79
CA LEU A 348 -10.13 -12.55 29.02
C LEU A 348 -11.57 -12.02 28.95
N THR A 349 -12.29 -12.37 27.89
CA THR A 349 -13.66 -11.90 27.67
C THR A 349 -14.63 -12.45 28.73
N GLY A 350 -14.54 -13.75 29.02
CA GLY A 350 -15.38 -14.40 30.04
C GLY A 350 -15.11 -13.85 31.45
N PHE A 351 -13.83 -13.57 31.78
CA PHE A 351 -13.46 -12.96 33.05
C PHE A 351 -13.95 -11.51 33.15
N LEU A 352 -13.70 -10.68 32.14
CA LEU A 352 -14.16 -9.28 32.12
C LEU A 352 -15.69 -9.20 32.22
N ALA A 353 -16.40 -9.97 31.44
CA ALA A 353 -17.85 -9.97 31.40
C ALA A 353 -18.46 -10.57 32.69
N GLY A 354 -17.83 -11.62 33.25
CA GLY A 354 -18.33 -12.34 34.42
C GLY A 354 -17.92 -11.78 35.77
N SER A 355 -16.83 -11.00 35.84
CA SER A 355 -16.26 -10.54 37.11
C SER A 355 -17.25 -9.73 37.94
N TYR A 356 -17.84 -8.68 37.38
CA TYR A 356 -18.76 -7.80 38.07
C TYR A 356 -20.01 -8.55 38.60
N PRO A 357 -20.73 -9.33 37.79
CA PRO A 357 -21.84 -10.15 38.29
C PRO A 357 -21.41 -11.15 39.36
N ALA A 358 -20.28 -11.83 39.21
CA ALA A 358 -19.79 -12.82 40.16
C ALA A 358 -19.49 -12.22 41.54
N PHE A 359 -18.75 -11.13 41.60
CA PHE A 359 -18.45 -10.46 42.88
C PHE A 359 -19.69 -9.80 43.50
N TYR A 360 -20.54 -9.18 42.70
CA TYR A 360 -21.75 -8.52 43.14
C TYR A 360 -22.75 -9.51 43.74
N LEU A 361 -23.10 -10.58 42.99
CA LEU A 361 -24.10 -11.56 43.44
C LEU A 361 -23.59 -12.41 44.63
N SER A 362 -22.30 -12.76 44.63
CA SER A 362 -21.71 -13.53 45.74
C SER A 362 -21.62 -12.73 47.06
N GLY A 363 -21.72 -11.41 47.00
CA GLY A 363 -21.71 -10.51 48.18
C GLY A 363 -23.03 -10.48 48.97
N PHE A 364 -24.13 -11.03 48.48
CA PHE A 364 -25.44 -10.94 49.10
C PHE A 364 -25.54 -11.67 50.45
N LYS A 365 -26.17 -11.02 51.44
CA LYS A 365 -26.49 -11.60 52.78
C LYS A 365 -27.82 -12.39 52.69
N PRO A 366 -27.85 -13.70 53.01
CA PRO A 366 -29.01 -14.56 52.84
C PRO A 366 -30.27 -14.03 53.53
N VAL A 367 -30.11 -13.55 54.78
CA VAL A 367 -31.22 -13.06 55.62
C VAL A 367 -31.99 -11.90 54.96
N ARG A 368 -31.30 -10.98 54.28
CA ARG A 368 -31.94 -9.81 53.64
C ARG A 368 -32.68 -10.21 52.34
N VAL A 369 -32.16 -11.21 51.64
CA VAL A 369 -32.73 -11.67 50.36
C VAL A 369 -34.00 -12.51 50.60
N LEU A 370 -34.00 -13.38 51.62
CA LEU A 370 -35.13 -14.28 51.94
C LEU A 370 -36.30 -13.57 52.59
N LYS A 371 -36.06 -12.45 53.31
CA LYS A 371 -37.13 -11.63 53.91
C LYS A 371 -37.88 -10.72 52.92
N GLY A 372 -37.65 -10.84 51.62
CA GLY A 372 -38.32 -10.06 50.58
C GLY A 372 -37.93 -8.57 50.50
N ALA A 373 -37.05 -8.11 51.40
CA ALA A 373 -36.57 -6.71 51.46
C ALA A 373 -35.36 -6.47 50.53
N PHE A 374 -35.35 -7.13 49.36
CA PHE A 374 -34.23 -6.94 48.40
C PHE A 374 -34.40 -5.61 47.68
N ARG A 375 -33.75 -4.57 48.18
CA ARG A 375 -33.42 -3.35 47.43
C ARG A 375 -31.93 -3.42 47.09
N ALA A 376 -31.60 -3.39 45.79
CA ALA A 376 -30.22 -3.21 45.36
C ALA A 376 -29.64 -1.99 46.07
N GLY A 377 -28.51 -2.12 46.76
CA GLY A 377 -27.92 -1.02 47.51
C GLY A 377 -27.64 0.19 46.60
N PRO A 378 -27.57 1.42 47.12
CA PRO A 378 -27.44 2.65 46.34
C PRO A 378 -26.22 2.64 45.42
N HIS A 379 -25.14 1.97 45.80
CA HIS A 379 -23.94 1.84 44.99
C HIS A 379 -24.08 0.92 43.76
N ALA A 380 -24.98 -0.05 43.79
CA ALA A 380 -25.19 -0.96 42.63
C ALA A 380 -25.96 -0.26 41.50
N GLY A 381 -26.85 0.64 41.83
CA GLY A 381 -27.54 1.50 40.87
C GLY A 381 -26.57 2.45 40.17
N LEU A 382 -25.69 3.07 40.92
CA LEU A 382 -24.67 4.00 40.38
C LEU A 382 -23.69 3.31 39.46
N ALA A 383 -23.14 2.13 39.83
CA ALA A 383 -22.22 1.38 38.98
C ALA A 383 -22.85 1.00 37.63
N ARG A 384 -24.10 0.51 37.65
CA ARG A 384 -24.83 0.20 36.41
C ARG A 384 -25.10 1.44 35.56
N GLN A 385 -25.52 2.57 36.20
CA GLN A 385 -25.72 3.82 35.49
C GLN A 385 -24.43 4.31 34.85
N ALA A 386 -23.29 4.25 35.56
CA ALA A 386 -21.99 4.60 35.01
C ALA A 386 -21.62 3.73 33.78
N LEU A 387 -21.81 2.40 33.86
CA LEU A 387 -21.58 1.50 32.75
C LEU A 387 -22.47 1.82 31.55
N VAL A 388 -23.74 2.14 31.78
CA VAL A 388 -24.67 2.55 30.71
C VAL A 388 -24.24 3.88 30.09
N VAL A 389 -23.84 4.87 30.90
CA VAL A 389 -23.33 6.16 30.39
C VAL A 389 -22.08 5.93 29.53
N VAL A 390 -21.09 5.14 30.00
CA VAL A 390 -19.90 4.80 29.23
C VAL A 390 -20.27 4.09 27.92
N GLN A 391 -21.18 3.12 27.97
CA GLN A 391 -21.65 2.39 26.79
C GLN A 391 -22.24 3.34 25.74
N PHE A 392 -23.17 4.22 26.14
CA PHE A 392 -23.79 5.18 25.22
C PHE A 392 -22.77 6.20 24.69
N SER A 393 -21.87 6.70 25.55
CA SER A 393 -20.83 7.65 25.15
C SER A 393 -19.91 7.04 24.07
N VAL A 394 -19.43 5.82 24.29
CA VAL A 394 -18.57 5.11 23.30
C VAL A 394 -19.35 4.83 22.01
N SER A 395 -20.58 4.33 22.11
CA SER A 395 -21.42 4.05 20.94
C SER A 395 -21.68 5.32 20.11
N LEU A 396 -22.02 6.41 20.78
CA LEU A 396 -22.28 7.70 20.12
C LEU A 396 -21.00 8.23 19.44
N THR A 397 -19.86 8.14 20.13
CA THR A 397 -18.56 8.54 19.55
C THR A 397 -18.23 7.74 18.29
N LEU A 398 -18.45 6.42 18.30
CA LEU A 398 -18.20 5.56 17.13
C LEU A 398 -19.16 5.90 15.97
N ILE A 399 -20.44 6.14 16.26
CA ILE A 399 -21.43 6.53 15.23
C ILE A 399 -21.06 7.88 14.62
N ILE A 400 -20.79 8.89 15.45
CA ILE A 400 -20.40 10.23 14.96
C ILE A 400 -19.10 10.13 14.14
N GLY A 401 -18.09 9.42 14.65
CA GLY A 401 -16.84 9.19 13.94
C GLY A 401 -17.06 8.54 12.57
N THR A 402 -17.90 7.51 12.50
CA THR A 402 -18.24 6.84 11.24
C THR A 402 -18.93 7.78 10.25
N ILE A 403 -19.90 8.59 10.73
CA ILE A 403 -20.61 9.56 9.88
C ILE A 403 -19.63 10.63 9.37
N VAL A 404 -18.75 11.14 10.22
CA VAL A 404 -17.73 12.15 9.82
C VAL A 404 -16.80 11.57 8.76
N VAL A 405 -16.24 10.37 8.99
CA VAL A 405 -15.36 9.71 8.01
C VAL A 405 -16.09 9.45 6.70
N TYR A 406 -17.33 8.94 6.76
CA TYR A 406 -18.14 8.70 5.57
C TYR A 406 -18.38 10.00 4.77
N ARG A 407 -18.76 11.09 5.45
CA ARG A 407 -18.95 12.38 4.80
C ARG A 407 -17.66 12.95 4.22
N GLN A 408 -16.53 12.75 4.91
CA GLN A 408 -15.22 13.16 4.44
C GLN A 408 -14.84 12.42 3.14
N ILE A 409 -15.11 11.11 3.08
CA ILE A 409 -14.88 10.31 1.87
C ILE A 409 -15.78 10.79 0.72
N GLN A 410 -17.07 11.07 0.99
CA GLN A 410 -17.97 11.59 -0.05
C GLN A 410 -17.51 12.97 -0.54
N PHE A 411 -17.18 13.88 0.37
CA PHE A 411 -16.64 15.19 0.00
C PHE A 411 -15.41 15.08 -0.90
N THR A 412 -14.51 14.13 -0.58
CA THR A 412 -13.30 13.88 -1.39
C THR A 412 -13.63 13.32 -2.77
N LYS A 413 -14.61 12.40 -2.87
CA LYS A 413 -15.07 11.84 -4.14
C LYS A 413 -15.76 12.87 -5.04
N ASP A 414 -16.50 13.79 -4.44
CA ASP A 414 -17.28 14.81 -5.15
C ASP A 414 -16.45 16.05 -5.47
N ARG A 415 -15.21 16.13 -4.96
CA ARG A 415 -14.31 17.23 -5.24
C ARG A 415 -14.00 17.32 -6.74
N PRO A 416 -14.13 18.53 -7.35
CA PRO A 416 -13.74 18.72 -8.74
C PRO A 416 -12.27 18.36 -8.96
N VAL A 417 -11.99 17.36 -9.77
CA VAL A 417 -10.62 16.92 -10.07
C VAL A 417 -9.90 17.80 -11.09
N GLY A 418 -10.61 18.73 -11.73
CA GLY A 418 -10.03 19.65 -12.74
C GLY A 418 -10.03 19.11 -14.17
N TYR A 419 -10.56 17.90 -14.37
CA TYR A 419 -10.78 17.28 -15.67
C TYR A 419 -12.10 16.49 -15.67
N GLN A 420 -12.59 16.07 -16.83
CA GLN A 420 -13.80 15.26 -16.97
C GLN A 420 -13.44 13.78 -16.79
N LYS A 421 -13.86 13.18 -15.68
CA LYS A 421 -13.63 11.74 -15.41
C LYS A 421 -14.67 10.82 -16.02
N ASP A 422 -15.89 11.34 -16.25
CA ASP A 422 -16.99 10.54 -16.75
C ASP A 422 -16.78 10.22 -18.22
N ARG A 423 -16.95 8.94 -18.59
CA ARG A 423 -16.74 8.42 -19.95
C ARG A 423 -15.30 8.47 -20.46
N LEU A 424 -14.33 8.82 -19.62
CA LEU A 424 -12.92 8.75 -19.97
C LEU A 424 -12.42 7.31 -19.78
N VAL A 425 -11.91 6.71 -20.84
CA VAL A 425 -11.32 5.35 -20.83
C VAL A 425 -9.84 5.47 -21.14
N SER A 426 -9.00 4.86 -20.31
CA SER A 426 -7.56 4.77 -20.54
C SER A 426 -7.19 3.36 -20.99
N VAL A 427 -6.41 3.25 -22.05
CA VAL A 427 -5.89 1.99 -22.59
C VAL A 427 -4.38 2.09 -22.68
N ASP A 428 -3.68 1.13 -22.07
CA ASP A 428 -2.22 1.09 -22.12
C ASP A 428 -1.72 0.65 -23.51
N ILE A 429 -0.79 1.42 -24.07
CA ILE A 429 -0.14 1.09 -25.35
C ILE A 429 1.13 0.30 -25.04
N ASN A 430 1.00 -1.01 -24.93
CA ASN A 430 2.07 -1.91 -24.48
C ASN A 430 2.93 -2.48 -25.64
N THR A 431 2.71 -2.05 -26.89
CA THR A 431 3.51 -2.54 -28.01
C THR A 431 4.00 -1.41 -28.91
N PRO A 432 5.23 -1.51 -29.44
CA PRO A 432 5.75 -0.54 -30.40
C PRO A 432 4.86 -0.38 -31.64
N GLN A 433 4.26 -1.47 -32.12
CA GLN A 433 3.37 -1.47 -33.28
C GLN A 433 2.13 -0.60 -33.04
N LEU A 434 1.50 -0.72 -31.89
CA LEU A 434 0.32 0.09 -31.56
C LEU A 434 0.67 1.58 -31.44
N ARG A 435 1.84 1.89 -30.89
CA ARG A 435 2.37 3.26 -30.80
C ARG A 435 2.63 3.86 -32.18
N GLN A 436 3.25 3.10 -33.09
CA GLN A 436 3.53 3.55 -34.45
C GLN A 436 2.25 3.79 -35.28
N HIS A 437 1.19 3.01 -35.02
CA HIS A 437 -0.08 3.11 -35.73
C HIS A 437 -1.13 3.96 -35.00
N TYR A 438 -0.73 4.75 -33.99
CA TYR A 438 -1.65 5.59 -33.20
C TYR A 438 -2.56 6.47 -34.06
N ASN A 439 -2.01 7.15 -35.08
CA ASN A 439 -2.78 8.03 -35.93
C ASN A 439 -3.81 7.28 -36.77
N ALA A 440 -3.48 6.08 -37.26
CA ALA A 440 -4.42 5.23 -38.00
C ALA A 440 -5.56 4.76 -37.09
N LEU A 441 -5.22 4.27 -35.88
CA LEU A 441 -6.19 3.87 -34.86
C LEU A 441 -7.13 5.04 -34.51
N ARG A 442 -6.54 6.23 -34.27
CA ARG A 442 -7.31 7.45 -33.95
C ARG A 442 -8.32 7.76 -35.06
N THR A 443 -7.87 7.77 -36.31
CA THR A 443 -8.71 8.07 -37.47
C THR A 443 -9.87 7.08 -37.59
N GLU A 444 -9.60 5.79 -37.45
CA GLU A 444 -10.61 4.74 -37.56
C GLU A 444 -11.66 4.82 -36.45
N LEU A 445 -11.24 5.01 -35.19
CA LEU A 445 -12.15 5.11 -34.06
C LEU A 445 -13.08 6.34 -34.18
N LEU A 446 -12.55 7.49 -34.61
CA LEU A 446 -13.33 8.70 -34.87
C LEU A 446 -14.29 8.55 -36.04
N GLN A 447 -13.85 7.96 -37.18
CA GLN A 447 -14.71 7.72 -38.36
C GLN A 447 -15.86 6.78 -38.06
N ARG A 448 -15.61 5.75 -37.22
CA ARG A 448 -16.64 4.81 -36.76
C ARG A 448 -17.52 5.38 -35.65
N ARG A 449 -17.25 6.59 -35.17
CA ARG A 449 -17.97 7.26 -34.08
C ARG A 449 -18.02 6.40 -32.79
N LEU A 450 -16.99 5.62 -32.56
CA LEU A 450 -16.85 4.80 -31.34
C LEU A 450 -16.39 5.64 -30.15
N VAL A 451 -15.68 6.73 -30.42
CA VAL A 451 -15.21 7.70 -29.43
C VAL A 451 -15.49 9.12 -29.94
N GLU A 452 -15.64 10.07 -29.02
CA GLU A 452 -15.78 11.51 -29.35
C GLU A 452 -14.44 12.15 -29.66
N ASP A 453 -13.41 11.73 -28.90
CA ASP A 453 -12.02 12.13 -29.15
C ASP A 453 -11.07 11.05 -28.59
N ILE A 454 -9.78 11.14 -28.95
CA ILE A 454 -8.73 10.25 -28.46
C ILE A 454 -7.40 10.99 -28.42
N ALA A 455 -6.71 10.86 -27.31
CA ALA A 455 -5.41 11.46 -27.10
C ALA A 455 -4.42 10.44 -26.52
N GLY A 456 -3.15 10.65 -26.77
CA GLY A 456 -2.05 9.92 -26.14
C GLY A 456 -1.41 10.71 -25.01
N SER A 457 -0.99 10.03 -23.98
CA SER A 457 -0.22 10.58 -22.87
C SER A 457 0.87 9.62 -22.43
N SER A 458 1.99 10.12 -21.96
CA SER A 458 3.08 9.29 -21.39
C SER A 458 2.73 8.70 -20.03
N MET A 459 1.71 9.24 -19.35
CA MET A 459 1.23 8.77 -18.04
C MET A 459 -0.30 8.76 -17.98
N LYS A 460 -0.85 7.91 -17.10
CA LYS A 460 -2.30 7.90 -16.82
C LYS A 460 -2.71 9.17 -16.09
N VAL A 461 -3.85 9.75 -16.43
CA VAL A 461 -4.38 10.97 -15.78
C VAL A 461 -4.58 10.80 -14.27
N ILE A 462 -4.70 9.58 -13.79
CA ILE A 462 -4.89 9.25 -12.37
C ILE A 462 -3.58 9.03 -11.60
N ASN A 463 -2.41 9.10 -12.27
CA ASN A 463 -1.11 8.93 -11.64
C ASN A 463 -0.02 9.62 -12.46
N PHE A 464 0.40 10.81 -12.02
CA PHE A 464 1.50 11.56 -12.59
C PHE A 464 2.69 11.48 -11.63
N ASP A 465 3.57 10.51 -11.80
CA ASP A 465 4.67 10.20 -10.89
C ASP A 465 6.07 10.51 -11.45
N TYR A 466 6.19 10.80 -12.74
CA TYR A 466 7.46 11.15 -13.36
C TYR A 466 7.78 12.62 -13.19
N ARG A 467 8.84 12.93 -12.44
CA ARG A 467 9.20 14.29 -12.05
C ARG A 467 10.66 14.57 -12.35
N ASN A 468 10.91 15.74 -12.96
CA ASN A 468 12.25 16.20 -13.28
C ASN A 468 12.42 17.69 -12.99
N GLU A 469 13.67 18.11 -13.05
CA GLU A 469 14.02 19.51 -12.94
C GLU A 469 13.64 20.26 -14.22
N VAL A 470 13.09 21.47 -14.05
CA VAL A 470 12.79 22.43 -15.13
C VAL A 470 13.56 23.71 -14.86
N GLY A 471 14.20 24.26 -15.90
CA GLY A 471 14.88 25.54 -15.86
C GLY A 471 14.00 26.68 -16.39
N TRP A 472 14.15 27.87 -15.84
CA TRP A 472 13.52 29.09 -16.35
C TRP A 472 14.36 30.33 -16.02
N ARG A 473 14.11 31.43 -16.71
CA ARG A 473 14.81 32.69 -16.48
C ARG A 473 14.51 33.23 -15.07
N GLY A 474 15.57 33.49 -14.29
CA GLY A 474 15.43 34.01 -12.93
C GLY A 474 15.12 32.94 -11.87
N LYS A 475 15.30 31.65 -12.20
CA LYS A 475 15.22 30.56 -11.21
C LYS A 475 16.22 30.82 -10.07
N ARG A 476 15.70 30.85 -8.83
CA ARG A 476 16.53 31.10 -7.64
C ARG A 476 17.13 29.79 -7.13
N GLN A 477 18.20 29.91 -6.36
CA GLN A 477 18.89 28.74 -5.80
C GLN A 477 18.00 27.94 -4.83
N ASP A 478 17.11 28.61 -4.10
CA ASP A 478 16.11 27.93 -3.23
C ASP A 478 15.04 27.15 -4.01
N GLN A 479 14.91 27.41 -5.32
CA GLN A 479 14.01 26.70 -6.23
C GLN A 479 14.72 25.59 -7.01
N ALA A 480 16.04 25.41 -6.84
CA ALA A 480 16.81 24.41 -7.59
C ALA A 480 16.26 22.98 -7.44
N ALA A 481 15.77 22.66 -6.26
CA ALA A 481 15.25 21.33 -5.94
C ALA A 481 13.76 21.11 -6.24
N VAL A 482 13.06 22.11 -6.80
CA VAL A 482 11.65 21.93 -7.16
C VAL A 482 11.54 21.08 -8.42
N LEU A 483 10.94 19.91 -8.27
CA LEU A 483 10.67 19.01 -9.37
C LEU A 483 9.28 19.29 -9.95
N PHE A 484 9.20 19.24 -11.27
CA PHE A 484 7.96 19.37 -12.02
C PHE A 484 7.53 18.00 -12.54
N THR A 485 6.25 17.72 -12.49
CA THR A 485 5.67 16.61 -13.22
C THR A 485 5.74 16.89 -14.71
N ASN A 486 6.29 15.95 -15.50
CA ASN A 486 6.48 16.13 -16.94
C ASN A 486 5.64 15.10 -17.68
N VAL A 487 4.68 15.58 -18.46
CA VAL A 487 3.75 14.71 -19.20
C VAL A 487 3.86 15.00 -20.68
N ASN A 488 4.34 14.02 -21.46
CA ASN A 488 4.28 14.14 -22.91
C ASN A 488 2.86 13.79 -23.37
N VAL A 489 2.27 14.66 -24.20
CA VAL A 489 0.88 14.54 -24.64
C VAL A 489 0.74 14.77 -26.14
N THR A 490 -0.31 14.21 -26.73
CA THR A 490 -0.72 14.62 -28.08
C THR A 490 -1.55 15.89 -28.06
N PRO A 491 -1.62 16.68 -29.14
CA PRO A 491 -2.33 17.96 -29.16
C PRO A 491 -3.81 17.91 -28.75
N ASP A 492 -4.47 16.75 -28.91
CA ASP A 492 -5.89 16.59 -28.54
C ASP A 492 -6.09 16.29 -27.05
N PHE A 493 -5.01 16.20 -26.25
CA PHE A 493 -5.09 15.73 -24.87
C PHE A 493 -5.99 16.60 -24.00
N GLY A 494 -5.80 17.90 -24.01
CA GLY A 494 -6.60 18.82 -23.21
C GLY A 494 -8.09 18.79 -23.54
N LYS A 495 -8.41 18.71 -24.83
CA LYS A 495 -9.78 18.54 -25.30
C LYS A 495 -10.37 17.19 -24.87
N THR A 496 -9.61 16.10 -24.98
CA THR A 496 -10.06 14.75 -24.62
C THR A 496 -10.36 14.61 -23.13
N ILE A 497 -9.49 15.16 -22.26
CA ILE A 497 -9.72 15.11 -20.80
C ILE A 497 -10.59 16.25 -20.28
N GLY A 498 -10.90 17.26 -21.10
CA GLY A 498 -11.72 18.38 -20.73
C GLY A 498 -11.13 19.29 -19.65
N TRP A 499 -9.80 19.53 -19.67
CA TRP A 499 -9.20 20.48 -18.75
C TRP A 499 -9.62 21.92 -19.04
N ARG A 500 -9.43 22.80 -18.08
CA ARG A 500 -9.80 24.21 -18.24
C ARG A 500 -8.55 25.09 -18.42
N VAL A 501 -8.44 25.72 -19.59
CA VAL A 501 -7.44 26.76 -19.85
C VAL A 501 -7.82 28.03 -19.08
N VAL A 502 -6.87 28.58 -18.31
CA VAL A 502 -7.03 29.80 -17.50
C VAL A 502 -6.45 31.01 -18.23
N GLN A 503 -5.30 30.81 -18.90
CA GLN A 503 -4.62 31.84 -19.70
C GLN A 503 -4.04 31.23 -20.97
N GLY A 504 -3.96 32.02 -22.05
CA GLY A 504 -3.40 31.55 -23.31
C GLY A 504 -4.34 30.59 -24.05
N ARG A 505 -3.77 29.54 -24.62
CA ARG A 505 -4.49 28.53 -25.41
C ARG A 505 -4.01 27.12 -25.11
N ASP A 506 -4.80 26.16 -25.54
CA ASP A 506 -4.43 24.75 -25.57
C ASP A 506 -3.58 24.41 -26.81
N PHE A 507 -3.03 23.20 -26.84
CA PHE A 507 -2.40 22.63 -28.04
C PHE A 507 -3.41 22.51 -29.18
N ASP A 508 -2.92 22.71 -30.41
CA ASP A 508 -3.75 22.51 -31.60
C ASP A 508 -2.87 21.99 -32.75
N ARG A 509 -3.34 20.95 -33.44
CA ARG A 509 -2.66 20.36 -34.61
C ARG A 509 -2.44 21.34 -35.76
N ALA A 510 -3.20 22.42 -35.81
CA ALA A 510 -3.04 23.46 -36.84
C ALA A 510 -1.74 24.27 -36.66
N TYR A 511 -1.15 24.29 -35.47
CA TYR A 511 0.10 25.04 -35.20
C TYR A 511 1.31 24.12 -35.22
N ALA A 512 2.11 24.19 -36.25
CA ALA A 512 3.37 23.44 -36.37
C ALA A 512 4.38 23.80 -35.24
N THR A 513 4.26 24.97 -34.66
CA THR A 513 5.08 25.48 -33.53
C THR A 513 4.81 24.77 -32.22
N ASP A 514 3.68 24.06 -32.10
CA ASP A 514 3.32 23.36 -30.88
C ASP A 514 4.22 22.14 -30.57
N THR A 515 5.05 21.73 -31.51
CA THR A 515 6.13 20.75 -31.28
C THR A 515 7.23 21.21 -30.33
N SER A 516 7.30 22.52 -30.03
CA SER A 516 8.20 23.15 -29.06
C SER A 516 7.44 24.02 -28.03
N ALA A 517 6.14 23.78 -27.90
CA ALA A 517 5.29 24.48 -26.95
C ALA A 517 5.06 23.65 -25.68
N THR A 518 4.76 24.33 -24.59
CA THR A 518 4.33 23.69 -23.33
C THR A 518 3.10 24.37 -22.76
N VAL A 519 2.23 23.57 -22.18
CA VAL A 519 1.14 24.04 -21.32
C VAL A 519 1.53 23.73 -19.87
N ILE A 520 1.31 24.66 -18.96
CA ILE A 520 1.66 24.52 -17.54
C ILE A 520 0.41 24.60 -16.67
N ASN A 521 0.44 24.02 -15.46
CA ASN A 521 -0.67 24.20 -14.52
C ASN A 521 -0.48 25.46 -13.65
N GLU A 522 -1.52 25.86 -12.91
CA GLU A 522 -1.47 27.02 -11.99
C GLU A 522 -0.38 26.85 -10.92
N ALA A 523 -0.12 25.63 -10.45
CA ALA A 523 0.92 25.34 -9.48
C ALA A 523 2.31 25.66 -10.06
N ALA A 524 2.59 25.26 -11.30
CA ALA A 524 3.82 25.58 -12.01
C ALA A 524 3.98 27.09 -12.22
N ALA A 525 2.91 27.76 -12.68
CA ALA A 525 2.92 29.22 -12.86
C ALA A 525 3.23 29.95 -11.55
N SER A 526 2.68 29.48 -10.42
CA SER A 526 2.95 30.05 -9.09
C SER A 526 4.40 29.85 -8.64
N VAL A 527 4.98 28.67 -8.88
CA VAL A 527 6.37 28.35 -8.53
C VAL A 527 7.36 29.18 -9.36
N ILE A 528 7.10 29.29 -10.67
CA ILE A 528 7.94 30.05 -11.60
C ILE A 528 7.87 31.55 -11.29
N GLY A 529 6.67 32.06 -10.97
CA GLY A 529 6.45 33.43 -10.52
C GLY A 529 6.50 34.52 -11.63
N PHE A 530 6.32 34.16 -12.91
CA PHE A 530 6.18 35.11 -13.99
C PHE A 530 4.87 35.91 -13.88
N LYS A 531 4.89 37.21 -14.09
CA LYS A 531 3.68 38.05 -14.14
C LYS A 531 2.77 37.66 -15.31
N ASN A 532 3.35 37.35 -16.45
CA ASN A 532 2.67 36.78 -17.61
C ASN A 532 3.50 35.60 -18.10
N PRO A 533 3.07 34.37 -17.87
CA PRO A 533 3.81 33.17 -18.28
C PRO A 533 3.73 32.89 -19.79
N ILE A 534 2.74 33.44 -20.51
CA ILE A 534 2.55 33.16 -21.93
C ILE A 534 3.67 33.80 -22.75
N GLY A 535 4.31 32.98 -23.60
CA GLY A 535 5.47 33.38 -24.41
C GLY A 535 6.82 33.26 -23.72
N GLU A 536 6.85 32.97 -22.42
CA GLU A 536 8.10 32.73 -21.68
C GLU A 536 8.66 31.32 -22.01
N THR A 537 9.97 31.18 -21.85
CA THR A 537 10.68 29.93 -22.20
C THR A 537 11.05 29.16 -20.96
N LEU A 538 10.72 27.88 -20.96
CA LEU A 538 11.16 26.87 -20.01
C LEU A 538 12.22 25.97 -20.66
N ARG A 539 13.21 25.52 -19.90
CA ARG A 539 14.23 24.57 -20.36
C ARG A 539 14.01 23.22 -19.70
N TYR A 540 13.77 22.20 -20.52
CA TYR A 540 13.60 20.83 -20.08
C TYR A 540 14.20 19.86 -21.12
N ASP A 541 14.91 18.82 -20.68
CA ASP A 541 15.56 17.81 -21.52
C ASP A 541 16.44 18.44 -22.63
N ASN A 542 17.27 19.41 -22.24
CA ASN A 542 18.16 20.17 -23.13
C ASN A 542 17.44 20.90 -24.28
N ARG A 543 16.13 21.09 -24.20
CA ARG A 543 15.31 21.83 -25.18
C ARG A 543 14.65 23.03 -24.52
N ASN A 544 14.33 24.01 -25.36
CA ASN A 544 13.55 25.17 -24.96
C ASN A 544 12.09 24.95 -25.36
N TRP A 545 11.20 25.22 -24.41
CA TRP A 545 9.76 25.06 -24.56
C TRP A 545 9.07 26.39 -24.30
N THR A 546 8.26 26.86 -25.24
CA THR A 546 7.52 28.11 -25.10
C THR A 546 6.19 27.86 -24.41
N VAL A 547 5.91 28.59 -23.34
CA VAL A 547 4.62 28.48 -22.63
C VAL A 547 3.52 29.11 -23.49
N ILE A 548 2.56 28.29 -23.93
CA ILE A 548 1.42 28.74 -24.73
C ILE A 548 0.10 28.83 -23.94
N GLY A 549 0.02 28.13 -22.81
CA GLY A 549 -1.19 28.09 -22.01
C GLY A 549 -0.92 27.78 -20.54
N VAL A 550 -1.85 28.24 -19.70
CA VAL A 550 -1.94 27.86 -18.29
C VAL A 550 -3.28 27.19 -18.08
N VAL A 551 -3.26 25.99 -17.49
CA VAL A 551 -4.47 25.21 -17.16
C VAL A 551 -4.70 25.20 -15.66
N LYS A 552 -5.98 25.04 -15.29
CA LYS A 552 -6.36 24.88 -13.89
C LYS A 552 -5.70 23.64 -13.28
N ASN A 553 -5.37 23.73 -11.99
CA ASN A 553 -4.82 22.59 -11.27
C ASN A 553 -5.73 21.38 -11.33
N MET A 554 -5.12 20.21 -11.61
CA MET A 554 -5.80 18.91 -11.63
C MET A 554 -5.36 18.07 -10.43
N VAL A 555 -6.30 17.39 -9.79
CA VAL A 555 -6.02 16.43 -8.73
C VAL A 555 -5.85 15.07 -9.38
N VAL A 556 -4.61 14.65 -9.55
CA VAL A 556 -4.25 13.42 -10.28
C VAL A 556 -3.70 12.31 -9.38
N ASN A 557 -3.06 12.65 -8.26
CA ASN A 557 -2.48 11.67 -7.34
C ASN A 557 -3.37 11.49 -6.11
N SER A 558 -3.21 12.36 -5.11
CA SER A 558 -3.98 12.31 -3.87
C SER A 558 -4.78 13.60 -3.70
N PRO A 559 -6.08 13.50 -3.38
CA PRO A 559 -6.89 14.70 -3.12
C PRO A 559 -6.52 15.40 -1.80
N TYR A 560 -5.67 14.79 -0.98
CA TYR A 560 -5.20 15.32 0.30
C TYR A 560 -3.88 16.09 0.18
N ASP A 561 -3.16 15.89 -0.93
CA ASP A 561 -1.87 16.54 -1.17
C ASP A 561 -2.03 17.85 -1.93
N LYS A 562 -0.99 18.68 -1.86
CA LYS A 562 -0.87 19.85 -2.75
C LYS A 562 -0.69 19.35 -4.19
N VAL A 563 -1.28 20.09 -5.12
CA VAL A 563 -1.07 19.80 -6.54
C VAL A 563 0.37 20.17 -6.91
N ASP A 564 1.07 19.22 -7.49
CA ASP A 564 2.43 19.40 -7.98
C ASP A 564 2.49 20.37 -9.18
N PRO A 565 3.57 21.16 -9.32
CA PRO A 565 3.82 21.89 -10.54
C PRO A 565 3.99 20.90 -11.71
N ALA A 566 3.29 21.14 -12.79
CA ALA A 566 3.29 20.25 -13.97
C ALA A 566 3.49 21.03 -15.27
N ILE A 567 4.25 20.39 -16.18
CA ILE A 567 4.41 20.84 -17.57
C ILE A 567 3.89 19.73 -18.48
N PHE A 568 3.15 20.13 -19.51
CA PHE A 568 2.63 19.26 -20.57
C PHE A 568 3.37 19.61 -21.86
N LEU A 569 3.91 18.58 -22.56
CA LEU A 569 4.84 18.74 -23.66
C LEU A 569 4.34 18.07 -24.92
#